data_c205e99e3d4de61b6f2657e7495b400c
#
_entry.id   c205e99e3d4de61b6f2657e7495b400c
#
_cell.length_a   1.000
_cell.length_b   1.000
_cell.length_c   1.000
_cell.angle_alpha   90.00
_cell.angle_beta   90.00
_cell.angle_gamma   90.00
#
_symmetry.space_group_name_H-M   'P 1'
#
loop_
_entity.id
_entity.type
_entity.pdbx_description
1 polymer ?
#
loop_
_entity_poly.entity_id
_entity_poly.type
_entity_poly.pdbx_seq_one_letter_code
_entity_poly.pdbx_strand_id
1 'polypeptide(L)'
;MDAWFTAFSFEGFYPMANNAGARKAIRKIEARTEVNKARRTRVRTYLRKFQEAVTGGDVETAKAAFITAQSELMRAVSKGVVHKNTGSRKVSRLAAQLKKLSAA
;
A
#
# COMPACT_ATOMS: atom_id res chain seq x y z
N MET A 1 -0.29 -25.25 8.03
CA MET A 1 0.38 -24.02 7.70
C MET A 1 1.17 -23.44 8.87
N ASP A 2 0.55 -23.29 10.01
CA ASP A 2 1.22 -22.77 11.19
C ASP A 2 2.35 -23.65 11.69
N ALA A 3 2.17 -24.97 11.66
CA ALA A 3 3.20 -25.92 12.05
C ALA A 3 4.42 -25.80 11.14
N TRP A 4 4.21 -25.66 9.85
CA TRP A 4 5.30 -25.48 8.89
C TRP A 4 6.03 -24.15 9.14
N PHE A 5 5.29 -23.09 9.38
CA PHE A 5 5.85 -21.77 9.64
C PHE A 5 6.63 -21.76 10.95
N THR A 6 6.10 -22.39 11.98
CA THR A 6 6.77 -22.48 13.28
C THR A 6 8.08 -23.26 13.19
N ALA A 7 8.06 -24.41 12.54
CA ALA A 7 9.26 -25.23 12.36
C ALA A 7 10.33 -24.44 11.59
N PHE A 8 9.95 -23.76 10.54
CA PHE A 8 10.86 -22.97 9.76
C PHE A 8 11.48 -21.85 10.60
N SER A 9 10.68 -21.14 11.39
CA SER A 9 11.15 -20.05 12.21
C SER A 9 12.14 -20.51 13.28
N PHE A 10 11.86 -21.62 13.92
CA PHE A 10 12.69 -22.08 15.01
C PHE A 10 13.97 -22.76 14.55
N GLU A 11 13.89 -23.60 13.58
CA GLU A 11 15.02 -24.48 13.24
C GLU A 11 16.02 -23.87 12.27
N GLY A 12 15.52 -23.09 11.33
CA GLY A 12 16.39 -22.55 10.30
C GLY A 12 16.86 -21.14 10.55
N PHE A 13 16.07 -20.36 11.23
CA PHE A 13 16.27 -18.92 11.28
C PHE A 13 17.10 -18.44 12.49
N TYR A 14 16.85 -18.99 13.66
CA TYR A 14 17.49 -18.53 14.88
C TYR A 14 19.01 -18.64 14.91
N PRO A 15 19.63 -19.74 14.50
CA PRO A 15 21.08 -19.82 14.48
C PRO A 15 21.72 -18.77 13.58
N MET A 16 21.06 -18.41 12.50
CA MET A 16 21.57 -17.39 11.59
C MET A 16 21.39 -15.99 12.14
N ALA A 17 20.31 -15.77 12.91
CA ALA A 17 20.01 -14.48 13.51
C ALA A 17 20.96 -14.08 14.62
N ASN A 18 21.74 -15.04 15.16
CA ASN A 18 22.69 -14.76 16.23
C ASN A 18 24.01 -14.18 15.75
N ASN A 19 24.25 -14.19 14.45
CA ASN A 19 25.47 -13.61 13.92
C ASN A 19 25.26 -12.10 13.68
N ALA A 20 26.32 -11.31 13.78
CA ALA A 20 26.24 -9.85 13.70
C ALA A 20 25.72 -9.37 12.37
N GLY A 21 26.12 -10.01 11.27
CA GLY A 21 25.64 -9.68 9.93
C GLY A 21 24.16 -9.97 9.76
N ALA A 22 23.69 -11.12 10.29
CA ALA A 22 22.28 -11.49 10.24
C ALA A 22 21.42 -10.54 11.07
N ARG A 23 21.90 -10.14 12.23
CA ARG A 23 21.19 -9.16 13.08
C ARG A 23 21.06 -7.81 12.41
N LYS A 24 22.13 -7.36 11.72
CA LYS A 24 22.11 -6.12 10.97
C LYS A 24 21.10 -6.20 9.82
N ALA A 25 21.06 -7.33 9.11
CA ALA A 25 20.13 -7.56 8.01
C ALA A 25 18.68 -7.55 8.52
N ILE A 26 18.40 -8.16 9.67
CA ILE A 26 17.08 -8.18 10.28
C ILE A 26 16.63 -6.76 10.62
N ARG A 27 17.50 -5.96 11.23
CA ARG A 27 17.17 -4.56 11.55
C ARG A 27 16.84 -3.75 10.30
N LYS A 28 17.60 -3.95 9.23
CA LYS A 28 17.34 -3.29 7.94
C LYS A 28 15.96 -3.69 7.38
N ILE A 29 15.65 -4.98 7.43
CA ILE A 29 14.39 -5.51 6.93
C ILE A 29 13.23 -4.96 7.76
N GLU A 30 13.36 -4.94 9.08
CA GLU A 30 12.33 -4.41 9.97
C GLU A 30 12.06 -2.94 9.70
N ALA A 31 13.12 -2.12 9.58
CA ALA A 31 12.99 -0.70 9.28
C ALA A 31 12.29 -0.48 7.94
N ARG A 32 12.68 -1.23 6.91
CA ARG A 32 12.07 -1.16 5.59
C ARG A 32 10.61 -1.58 5.61
N THR A 33 10.27 -2.63 6.37
CA THR A 33 8.91 -3.13 6.52
C THR A 33 8.02 -2.06 7.15
N GLU A 34 8.49 -1.38 8.19
CA GLU A 34 7.74 -0.32 8.83
C GLU A 34 7.47 0.85 7.89
N VAL A 35 8.49 1.28 7.14
CA VAL A 35 8.34 2.35 6.15
C VAL A 35 7.34 1.95 5.07
N ASN A 36 7.43 0.74 4.55
CA ASN A 36 6.53 0.24 3.52
C ASN A 36 5.10 0.11 4.05
N LYS A 37 4.94 -0.32 5.29
CA LYS A 37 3.63 -0.42 5.94
C LYS A 37 2.99 0.96 6.06
N ALA A 38 3.76 1.96 6.48
CA ALA A 38 3.28 3.34 6.56
C ALA A 38 2.83 3.86 5.20
N ARG A 39 3.61 3.59 4.16
CA ARG A 39 3.28 4.00 2.80
C ARG A 39 2.00 3.34 2.30
N ARG A 40 1.83 2.04 2.54
CA ARG A 40 0.60 1.32 2.17
C ARG A 40 -0.61 1.84 2.91
N THR A 41 -0.47 2.12 4.20
CA THR A 41 -1.54 2.67 5.01
C THR A 41 -1.96 4.05 4.49
N ARG A 42 -0.98 4.87 4.12
CA ARG A 42 -1.24 6.19 3.54
C ARG A 42 -2.04 6.09 2.26
N VAL A 43 -1.67 5.18 1.34
CA VAL A 43 -2.40 4.96 0.10
C VAL A 43 -3.83 4.52 0.39
N ARG A 44 -4.01 3.57 1.29
CA ARG A 44 -5.35 3.07 1.67
C ARG A 44 -6.22 4.18 2.24
N THR A 45 -5.63 5.05 3.05
CA THR A 45 -6.35 6.19 3.63
C THR A 45 -6.88 7.13 2.56
N TYR A 46 -6.06 7.46 1.56
CA TYR A 46 -6.49 8.35 0.49
C TYR A 46 -7.50 7.70 -0.44
N LEU A 47 -7.36 6.40 -0.70
CA LEU A 47 -8.34 5.65 -1.47
C LEU A 47 -9.70 5.61 -0.76
N ARG A 48 -9.69 5.42 0.55
CA ARG A 48 -10.92 5.43 1.35
C ARG A 48 -11.58 6.80 1.33
N LYS A 49 -10.80 7.87 1.44
CA LYS A 49 -11.33 9.24 1.37
C LYS A 49 -12.01 9.49 0.03
N PHE A 50 -11.44 9.00 -1.05
CA PHE A 50 -12.05 9.09 -2.37
C PHE A 50 -13.38 8.34 -2.40
N GLN A 51 -13.42 7.12 -1.88
CA GLN A 51 -14.65 6.31 -1.85
C GLN A 51 -15.73 6.98 -1.02
N GLU A 52 -15.38 7.57 0.10
CA GLU A 52 -16.31 8.33 0.93
C GLU A 52 -16.89 9.53 0.17
N ALA A 53 -16.04 10.24 -0.56
CA ALA A 53 -16.50 11.38 -1.37
C ALA A 53 -17.44 10.93 -2.49
N VAL A 54 -17.16 9.81 -3.14
CA VAL A 54 -18.02 9.24 -4.19
C VAL A 54 -19.36 8.80 -3.59
N THR A 55 -19.33 8.16 -2.45
CA THR A 55 -20.54 7.73 -1.74
C THR A 55 -21.40 8.93 -1.33
N GLY A 56 -20.74 10.02 -0.93
CA GLY A 56 -21.42 11.26 -0.57
C GLY A 56 -22.04 12.00 -1.74
N GLY A 57 -21.66 11.65 -2.97
CA GLY A 57 -22.25 12.23 -4.18
C GLY A 57 -21.75 13.62 -4.55
N ASP A 58 -20.75 14.15 -3.85
CA ASP A 58 -20.19 15.47 -4.13
C ASP A 58 -19.08 15.36 -5.17
N VAL A 59 -19.37 15.83 -6.38
CA VAL A 59 -18.45 15.76 -7.52
C VAL A 59 -17.17 16.54 -7.26
N GLU A 60 -17.27 17.73 -6.70
CA GLU A 60 -16.09 18.58 -6.45
C GLU A 60 -15.16 17.97 -5.42
N THR A 61 -15.71 17.48 -4.32
CA THR A 61 -14.93 16.79 -3.28
C THR A 61 -14.31 15.52 -3.86
N ALA A 62 -15.05 14.79 -4.68
CA ALA A 62 -14.56 13.57 -5.31
C ALA A 62 -13.40 13.86 -6.28
N LYS A 63 -13.46 14.93 -7.05
CA LYS A 63 -12.38 15.34 -7.94
C LYS A 63 -11.12 15.68 -7.17
N ALA A 64 -11.24 16.46 -6.11
CA ALA A 64 -10.10 16.81 -5.26
C ALA A 64 -9.49 15.55 -4.62
N ALA A 65 -10.32 14.67 -4.09
CA ALA A 65 -9.89 13.42 -3.49
C ALA A 65 -9.23 12.50 -4.52
N PHE A 66 -9.72 12.49 -5.75
CA PHE A 66 -9.14 11.70 -6.84
C PHE A 66 -7.71 12.16 -7.16
N ILE A 67 -7.51 13.46 -7.29
CA ILE A 67 -6.18 14.01 -7.59
C ILE A 67 -5.19 13.61 -6.49
N THR A 68 -5.58 13.75 -5.24
CA THR A 68 -4.73 13.39 -4.10
C THR A 68 -4.46 11.88 -4.08
N ALA A 69 -5.49 11.07 -4.27
CA ALA A 69 -5.37 9.61 -4.27
C ALA A 69 -4.47 9.13 -5.41
N GLN A 70 -4.61 9.71 -6.59
CA GLN A 70 -3.76 9.39 -7.74
C GLN A 70 -2.30 9.72 -7.45
N SER A 71 -2.02 10.89 -6.89
CA SER A 71 -0.67 11.31 -6.53
C SER A 71 -0.04 10.37 -5.52
N GLU A 72 -0.77 10.00 -4.48
CA GLU A 72 -0.27 9.10 -3.44
C GLU A 72 -0.03 7.69 -4.00
N LEU A 73 -0.92 7.20 -4.86
CA LEU A 73 -0.79 5.89 -5.47
C LEU A 73 0.42 5.83 -6.41
N MET A 74 0.63 6.87 -7.22
CA MET A 74 1.79 6.94 -8.10
C MET A 74 3.09 7.07 -7.31
N ARG A 75 3.07 7.78 -6.21
CA ARG A 75 4.22 7.86 -5.31
C ARG A 75 4.56 6.49 -4.73
N ALA A 76 3.55 5.71 -4.33
CA ALA A 76 3.74 4.35 -3.84
C ALA A 76 4.32 3.42 -4.91
N VAL A 77 3.88 3.57 -6.15
CA VAL A 77 4.44 2.84 -7.29
C VAL A 77 5.91 3.19 -7.47
N SER A 78 6.23 4.48 -7.42
CA SER A 78 7.60 4.99 -7.54
C SER A 78 8.50 4.45 -6.43
N LYS A 79 7.98 4.27 -5.24
CA LYS A 79 8.74 3.72 -4.09
C LYS A 79 8.80 2.19 -4.09
N GLY A 80 8.14 1.53 -5.03
CA GLY A 80 8.14 0.08 -5.13
C GLY A 80 7.20 -0.64 -4.16
N VAL A 81 6.35 0.09 -3.46
CA VAL A 81 5.38 -0.48 -2.51
C VAL A 81 4.20 -1.11 -3.24
N VAL A 82 3.81 -0.52 -4.35
CA VAL A 82 2.71 -0.99 -5.20
C VAL A 82 3.28 -1.25 -6.59
N HIS A 83 2.93 -2.39 -7.18
CA HIS A 83 3.37 -2.70 -8.54
C HIS A 83 2.69 -1.74 -9.52
N LYS A 84 3.41 -1.32 -10.57
CA LYS A 84 2.91 -0.35 -11.54
C LYS A 84 1.59 -0.78 -12.20
N ASN A 85 1.44 -2.06 -12.50
CA ASN A 85 0.22 -2.58 -13.12
C ASN A 85 -0.97 -2.49 -12.17
N THR A 86 -0.75 -2.78 -10.90
CA THR A 86 -1.77 -2.65 -9.86
C THR A 86 -2.17 -1.18 -9.69
N GLY A 87 -1.17 -0.29 -9.64
CA GLY A 87 -1.40 1.14 -9.53
C GLY A 87 -2.20 1.70 -10.69
N SER A 88 -1.81 1.35 -11.92
CA SER A 88 -2.51 1.78 -13.12
C SER A 88 -3.96 1.31 -13.16
N ARG A 89 -4.19 0.04 -12.78
CA ARG A 89 -5.53 -0.53 -12.72
C ARG A 89 -6.40 0.20 -11.72
N LYS A 90 -5.86 0.49 -10.55
CA LYS A 90 -6.61 1.22 -9.51
C LYS A 90 -6.93 2.64 -9.95
N VAL A 91 -5.99 3.35 -10.54
CA VAL A 91 -6.22 4.71 -11.06
C VAL A 91 -7.32 4.68 -12.13
N SER A 92 -7.28 3.72 -13.04
CA SER A 92 -8.30 3.58 -14.08
C SER A 92 -9.70 3.36 -13.49
N ARG A 93 -9.80 2.51 -12.47
CA ARG A 93 -11.07 2.24 -11.79
C ARG A 93 -11.60 3.47 -11.06
N LEU A 94 -10.73 4.20 -10.39
CA LEU A 94 -11.12 5.42 -9.70
C LEU A 94 -11.59 6.48 -10.69
N ALA A 95 -10.89 6.63 -11.81
CA ALA A 95 -11.29 7.55 -12.87
C ALA A 95 -12.67 7.20 -13.44
N ALA A 96 -12.94 5.91 -13.62
CA ALA A 96 -14.24 5.44 -14.09
C ALA A 96 -15.36 5.77 -13.10
N GLN A 97 -15.11 5.59 -11.82
CA GLN A 97 -16.07 5.94 -10.78
C GLN A 97 -16.36 7.43 -10.75
N LEU A 98 -15.32 8.24 -10.86
CA LEU A 98 -15.45 9.69 -10.91
C LEU A 98 -16.26 10.14 -12.14
N LYS A 99 -15.99 9.53 -13.28
CA LYS A 99 -16.73 9.82 -14.52
C LYS A 99 -18.20 9.49 -14.37
N LYS A 100 -18.52 8.32 -13.79
CA LYS A 100 -19.91 7.95 -13.52
C LYS A 100 -20.61 8.97 -12.62
N LEU A 101 -19.94 9.39 -11.57
CA LEU A 101 -20.48 10.37 -10.64
C LEU A 101 -20.73 11.70 -11.33
N SER A 102 -19.80 12.16 -12.17
CA SER A 102 -19.93 13.40 -12.92
C SER A 102 -21.03 13.35 -13.96
N ALA A 103 -21.26 12.17 -14.56
CA ALA A 103 -22.29 11.99 -15.58
C ALA A 103 -23.69 11.85 -14.97
N ALA A 104 -23.77 11.44 -13.74
CA ALA A 104 -25.04 11.33 -13.04
C ALA A 104 -25.51 12.67 -12.54
#